data_a67b0e8cb48febbb89151e8a7916df21
#
_entry.id   a67b0e8cb48febbb89151e8a7916df21
#
_cell.length_a   1.000
_cell.length_b   1.000
_cell.length_c   1.000
_cell.angle_alpha   90.00
_cell.angle_beta   90.00
_cell.angle_gamma   90.00
#
_symmetry.space_group_name_H-M   'P 1'
#
loop_
_entity.id
_entity.type
_entity.pdbx_description
1 polymer ?
#
loop_
_entity_poly.entity_id
_entity_poly.type
_entity_poly.pdbx_seq_one_letter_code
_entity_poly.pdbx_strand_id
1 'polypeptide(L)'
;MTWLLVLHSVLFVGTLTEYLICMKYITNIYDYKNEWFSVLLSLLFTPFYSCFFVKSFSWERAKAYITAPERRVALKYPVITGVLYTVETLFVFYALNTVTLSYYTILRSGFIIFNIPWFKYLLKKPVTRLYYASCAALVVSHGLAATQYLLQYDGEGGGGGGGGGGGGGSNVVQNTAIIFVSCFLNSTYNNVIEYSMKIYGDVMSNTEYQVIFQATYFILAAPWAVFYTAKQPPPVDARAITMYFFIAFGLQLYMFNKIYILNNRESTIPANILLSGLDLVRRVIQLTYSFVWFNEPFDAVIGVSLVFLGASGGLLLYQYIRDYRYRYRYPAGALDVDVDQSMVAMTAVVVQDDEHDIKPLLK
;
A
#
# COMPACT_ATOMS: atom_id res chain seq x y z
N MET A 1 8.88 -20.63 1.67
CA MET A 1 8.92 -19.20 2.04
C MET A 1 10.11 -19.01 2.97
N THR A 2 11.07 -18.19 2.57
CA THR A 2 12.26 -17.96 3.41
C THR A 2 11.85 -17.33 4.72
N TRP A 3 12.48 -17.70 5.84
CA TRP A 3 12.23 -17.11 7.15
C TRP A 3 12.31 -15.57 7.11
N LEU A 4 13.19 -15.06 6.28
CA LEU A 4 13.39 -13.64 6.09
C LEU A 4 12.13 -12.96 5.52
N LEU A 5 11.47 -13.56 4.54
CA LEU A 5 10.25 -13.01 3.95
C LEU A 5 9.09 -13.02 4.96
N VAL A 6 8.99 -14.07 5.78
CA VAL A 6 8.00 -14.12 6.89
C VAL A 6 8.27 -12.99 7.87
N LEU A 7 9.52 -12.83 8.31
CA LEU A 7 9.91 -11.77 9.23
C LEU A 7 9.56 -10.38 8.67
N HIS A 8 9.93 -10.09 7.43
CA HIS A 8 9.61 -8.81 6.79
C HIS A 8 8.10 -8.60 6.62
N SER A 9 7.32 -9.66 6.39
CA SER A 9 5.87 -9.60 6.31
C SER A 9 5.24 -9.24 7.67
N VAL A 10 5.69 -9.85 8.75
CA VAL A 10 5.23 -9.56 10.12
C VAL A 10 5.61 -8.13 10.52
N LEU A 11 6.86 -7.73 10.27
CA LEU A 11 7.33 -6.39 10.55
C LEU A 11 6.58 -5.33 9.73
N PHE A 12 6.26 -5.62 8.47
CA PHE A 12 5.46 -4.73 7.62
C PHE A 12 4.09 -4.44 8.23
N VAL A 13 3.38 -5.48 8.65
CA VAL A 13 2.06 -5.35 9.29
C VAL A 13 2.17 -4.61 10.62
N GLY A 14 3.13 -4.99 11.47
CA GLY A 14 3.31 -4.44 12.81
C GLY A 14 3.68 -2.95 12.78
N THR A 15 4.71 -2.59 12.02
CA THR A 15 5.26 -1.22 12.03
C THR A 15 4.30 -0.18 11.46
N LEU A 16 3.52 -0.52 10.43
CA LEU A 16 2.53 0.43 9.91
C LEU A 16 1.30 0.53 10.81
N THR A 17 0.91 -0.57 11.46
CA THR A 17 -0.17 -0.54 12.46
C THR A 17 0.22 0.34 13.65
N GLU A 18 1.42 0.15 14.18
CA GLU A 18 1.99 0.97 15.26
C GLU A 18 2.03 2.47 14.89
N TYR A 19 2.56 2.80 13.71
CA TYR A 19 2.58 4.17 13.20
C TYR A 19 1.20 4.84 13.25
N LEU A 20 0.19 4.18 12.72
CA LEU A 20 -1.17 4.74 12.65
C LEU A 20 -1.84 4.85 14.03
N ILE A 21 -1.59 3.89 14.92
CA ILE A 21 -2.07 3.95 16.31
C ILE A 21 -1.45 5.12 17.04
N CYS A 22 -0.13 5.30 16.95
CA CYS A 22 0.57 6.42 17.59
C CYS A 22 0.11 7.77 17.03
N MET A 23 -0.10 7.88 15.71
CA MET A 23 -0.64 9.09 15.09
C MET A 23 -2.03 9.42 15.62
N LYS A 24 -2.93 8.45 15.67
CA LYS A 24 -4.29 8.65 16.19
C LYS A 24 -4.29 8.97 17.69
N TYR A 25 -3.42 8.37 18.46
CA TYR A 25 -3.26 8.68 19.88
C TYR A 25 -2.87 10.16 20.09
N ILE A 26 -1.91 10.66 19.32
CA ILE A 26 -1.50 12.08 19.39
C ILE A 26 -2.65 12.99 18.97
N THR A 27 -3.35 12.66 17.90
CA THR A 27 -4.50 13.43 17.43
C THR A 27 -5.60 13.51 18.50
N ASN A 28 -5.91 12.40 19.16
CA ASN A 28 -7.01 12.35 20.13
C ASN A 28 -6.67 12.98 21.49
N ILE A 29 -5.43 12.85 21.96
CA ILE A 29 -5.04 13.37 23.30
C ILE A 29 -4.65 14.83 23.24
N TYR A 30 -3.97 15.25 22.17
CA TYR A 30 -3.43 16.60 22.07
C TYR A 30 -4.21 17.48 21.08
N ASP A 31 -5.30 16.96 20.46
CA ASP A 31 -6.00 17.61 19.33
C ASP A 31 -5.04 18.10 18.24
N TYR A 32 -3.93 17.36 18.07
CA TYR A 32 -2.86 17.72 17.15
C TYR A 32 -3.09 17.05 15.79
N LYS A 33 -3.54 17.84 14.81
CA LYS A 33 -3.96 17.37 13.48
C LYS A 33 -2.90 17.58 12.39
N ASN A 34 -1.67 17.98 12.78
CA ASN A 34 -0.62 18.21 11.80
C ASN A 34 0.15 16.93 11.44
N GLU A 35 -0.35 16.21 10.47
CA GLU A 35 0.27 14.96 9.98
C GLU A 35 1.62 15.20 9.30
N TRP A 36 1.87 16.41 8.79
CA TRP A 36 3.16 16.79 8.20
C TRP A 36 4.31 16.71 9.19
N PHE A 37 4.03 16.82 10.47
CA PHE A 37 5.05 16.66 11.49
C PHE A 37 5.61 15.23 11.52
N SER A 38 4.80 14.22 11.28
CA SER A 38 5.27 12.82 11.14
C SER A 38 6.26 12.66 10.00
N VAL A 39 6.03 13.38 8.89
CA VAL A 39 6.97 13.45 7.76
C VAL A 39 8.28 14.07 8.20
N LEU A 40 8.24 15.21 8.87
CA LEU A 40 9.45 15.89 9.38
C LEU A 40 10.25 14.98 10.31
N LEU A 41 9.59 14.28 11.23
CA LEU A 41 10.24 13.31 12.12
C LEU A 41 10.89 12.16 11.36
N SER A 42 10.17 11.55 10.41
CA SER A 42 10.71 10.45 9.61
C SER A 42 11.94 10.89 8.82
N LEU A 43 11.97 12.16 8.41
CA LEU A 43 13.09 12.76 7.71
C LEU A 43 14.32 12.95 8.60
N LEU A 44 14.11 13.38 9.84
CA LEU A 44 15.21 13.53 10.82
C LEU A 44 15.85 12.17 11.15
N PHE A 45 15.08 11.08 11.13
CA PHE A 45 15.58 9.73 11.37
C PHE A 45 16.17 9.04 10.14
N THR A 46 15.88 9.54 8.93
CA THR A 46 16.41 8.96 7.69
C THR A 46 17.95 8.87 7.66
N PRO A 47 18.72 9.92 8.01
CA PRO A 47 20.19 9.83 8.05
C PRO A 47 20.68 8.80 9.08
N PHE A 48 20.07 8.77 10.26
CA PHE A 48 20.40 7.81 11.31
C PHE A 48 20.18 6.38 10.86
N TYR A 49 19.02 6.10 10.27
CA TYR A 49 18.68 4.81 9.70
C TYR A 49 19.64 4.43 8.55
N SER A 50 19.92 5.38 7.66
CA SER A 50 20.86 5.18 6.56
C SER A 50 22.26 4.82 7.07
N CYS A 51 22.74 5.43 8.14
CA CYS A 51 24.05 5.10 8.73
C CYS A 51 24.12 3.66 9.26
N PHE A 52 23.02 3.14 9.84
CA PHE A 52 22.99 1.77 10.37
C PHE A 52 22.86 0.71 9.28
N PHE A 53 22.08 0.98 8.24
CA PHE A 53 21.77 0.00 7.17
C PHE A 53 22.66 0.14 5.94
N VAL A 54 23.34 1.27 5.76
CA VAL A 54 24.18 1.55 4.58
C VAL A 54 25.67 1.46 4.91
N LYS A 55 26.13 0.34 5.45
CA LYS A 55 27.59 0.04 5.45
C LYS A 55 28.23 0.09 4.04
N SER A 56 27.41 0.15 3.01
CA SER A 56 27.85 0.05 1.60
C SER A 56 27.68 1.33 0.79
N PHE A 57 27.22 2.44 1.37
CA PHE A 57 27.11 3.71 0.65
C PHE A 57 28.44 4.45 0.69
N SER A 58 29.32 4.12 -0.25
CA SER A 58 30.58 4.88 -0.44
C SER A 58 30.35 6.03 -1.42
N TRP A 59 31.17 7.09 -1.29
CA TRP A 59 31.18 8.19 -2.26
C TRP A 59 31.43 7.69 -3.70
N GLU A 60 32.23 6.65 -3.86
CA GLU A 60 32.50 6.00 -5.15
C GLU A 60 31.22 5.39 -5.75
N ARG A 61 30.38 4.74 -4.93
CA ARG A 61 29.08 4.22 -5.39
C ARG A 61 28.13 5.34 -5.77
N ALA A 62 28.08 6.42 -4.98
CA ALA A 62 27.26 7.59 -5.33
C ALA A 62 27.69 8.20 -6.68
N LYS A 63 29.01 8.35 -6.88
CA LYS A 63 29.58 8.82 -8.15
C LYS A 63 29.24 7.88 -9.32
N ALA A 64 29.21 6.57 -9.07
CA ALA A 64 28.86 5.59 -10.11
C ALA A 64 27.42 5.73 -10.62
N TYR A 65 26.47 6.25 -9.82
CA TYR A 65 25.11 6.56 -10.29
C TYR A 65 25.06 7.71 -11.31
N ILE A 66 26.07 8.56 -11.31
CA ILE A 66 26.18 9.66 -12.27
C ILE A 66 26.97 9.24 -13.51
N THR A 67 28.02 8.41 -13.33
CA THR A 67 28.98 8.08 -14.38
C THR A 67 28.63 6.82 -15.16
N ALA A 68 28.09 5.78 -14.51
CA ALA A 68 27.76 4.51 -15.18
C ALA A 68 26.37 4.57 -15.85
N PRO A 69 26.27 4.29 -17.16
CA PRO A 69 25.00 4.42 -17.90
C PRO A 69 23.86 3.60 -17.31
N GLU A 70 24.13 2.35 -16.95
CA GLU A 70 23.13 1.43 -16.37
C GLU A 70 22.60 1.93 -15.02
N ARG A 71 23.49 2.43 -14.15
CA ARG A 71 23.11 3.00 -12.85
C ARG A 71 22.34 4.29 -13.00
N ARG A 72 22.66 5.12 -13.99
CA ARG A 72 21.90 6.34 -14.31
C ARG A 72 20.47 6.03 -14.74
N VAL A 73 20.27 4.95 -15.52
CA VAL A 73 18.92 4.50 -15.89
C VAL A 73 18.18 3.96 -14.67
N ALA A 74 18.85 3.15 -13.84
CA ALA A 74 18.28 2.62 -12.59
C ALA A 74 17.84 3.71 -11.62
N LEU A 75 18.59 4.83 -11.54
CA LEU A 75 18.31 5.99 -10.67
C LEU A 75 16.94 6.64 -10.93
N LYS A 76 16.44 6.58 -12.16
CA LYS A 76 15.14 7.18 -12.52
C LYS A 76 13.98 6.61 -11.72
N TYR A 77 14.02 5.31 -11.41
CA TYR A 77 12.89 4.62 -10.77
C TYR A 77 12.68 5.03 -9.31
N PRO A 78 13.67 5.04 -8.41
CA PRO A 78 13.46 5.53 -7.06
C PRO A 78 13.10 7.03 -7.02
N VAL A 79 13.60 7.83 -7.98
CA VAL A 79 13.21 9.25 -8.11
C VAL A 79 11.73 9.35 -8.50
N ILE A 80 11.27 8.65 -9.54
CA ILE A 80 9.85 8.62 -9.93
C ILE A 80 8.98 8.14 -8.77
N THR A 81 9.40 7.08 -8.09
CA THR A 81 8.70 6.56 -6.90
C THR A 81 8.60 7.62 -5.80
N GLY A 82 9.68 8.37 -5.54
CA GLY A 82 9.70 9.45 -4.55
C GLY A 82 8.72 10.58 -4.90
N VAL A 83 8.67 10.97 -6.17
CA VAL A 83 7.70 11.97 -6.67
C VAL A 83 6.26 11.47 -6.49
N LEU A 84 5.95 10.25 -6.96
CA LEU A 84 4.62 9.66 -6.86
C LEU A 84 4.16 9.52 -5.40
N TYR A 85 5.07 9.10 -4.53
CA TYR A 85 4.80 8.96 -3.10
C TYR A 85 4.56 10.32 -2.43
N THR A 86 5.28 11.37 -2.83
CA THR A 86 5.06 12.74 -2.33
C THR A 86 3.66 13.23 -2.70
N VAL A 87 3.28 13.08 -3.97
CA VAL A 87 1.95 13.48 -4.44
C VAL A 87 0.86 12.66 -3.75
N GLU A 88 1.07 11.36 -3.60
CA GLU A 88 0.15 10.47 -2.88
C GLU A 88 -0.04 10.92 -1.42
N THR A 89 1.06 11.27 -0.72
CA THR A 89 1.03 11.74 0.66
C THR A 89 0.18 13.00 0.82
N LEU A 90 0.22 13.94 -0.13
CA LEU A 90 -0.64 15.12 -0.13
C LEU A 90 -2.13 14.74 -0.15
N PHE A 91 -2.52 13.82 -1.04
CA PHE A 91 -3.91 13.34 -1.12
C PHE A 91 -4.33 12.57 0.13
N VAL A 92 -3.43 11.77 0.70
CA VAL A 92 -3.66 11.02 1.95
C VAL A 92 -3.95 11.98 3.11
N PHE A 93 -3.11 12.99 3.31
CA PHE A 93 -3.30 13.95 4.40
C PHE A 93 -4.57 14.78 4.23
N TYR A 94 -4.87 15.20 3.01
CA TYR A 94 -6.14 15.86 2.73
C TYR A 94 -7.34 14.96 3.10
N ALA A 95 -7.32 13.69 2.67
CA ALA A 95 -8.41 12.75 2.95
C ALA A 95 -8.56 12.47 4.45
N LEU A 96 -7.45 12.23 5.17
CA LEU A 96 -7.49 11.96 6.61
C LEU A 96 -8.06 13.12 7.43
N ASN A 97 -7.91 14.36 6.95
CA ASN A 97 -8.48 15.54 7.59
C ASN A 97 -9.98 15.77 7.27
N THR A 98 -10.52 15.08 6.25
CA THR A 98 -11.87 15.34 5.74
C THR A 98 -12.85 14.20 5.95
N VAL A 99 -12.37 12.97 6.20
CA VAL A 99 -13.22 11.79 6.40
C VAL A 99 -12.84 11.02 7.67
N THR A 100 -13.75 10.15 8.15
CA THR A 100 -13.45 9.26 9.27
C THR A 100 -12.36 8.25 8.91
N LEU A 101 -11.56 7.82 9.91
CA LEU A 101 -10.47 6.88 9.68
C LEU A 101 -10.99 5.55 9.15
N SER A 102 -12.14 5.09 9.63
CA SER A 102 -12.77 3.84 9.18
C SER A 102 -13.12 3.89 7.69
N TYR A 103 -13.81 4.95 7.26
CA TYR A 103 -14.16 5.15 5.85
C TYR A 103 -12.92 5.24 4.95
N TYR A 104 -11.96 6.09 5.33
CA TYR A 104 -10.68 6.20 4.64
C TYR A 104 -9.98 4.84 4.50
N THR A 105 -9.89 4.08 5.60
CA THR A 105 -9.17 2.81 5.63
C THR A 105 -9.80 1.76 4.71
N ILE A 106 -11.15 1.69 4.65
CA ILE A 106 -11.86 0.79 3.75
C ILE A 106 -11.61 1.21 2.30
N LEU A 107 -11.88 2.46 1.93
CA LEU A 107 -11.75 2.93 0.54
C LEU A 107 -10.29 2.87 0.04
N ARG A 108 -9.34 3.12 0.92
CA ARG A 108 -7.92 3.06 0.59
C ARG A 108 -7.46 1.67 0.16
N SER A 109 -8.18 0.61 0.53
CA SER A 109 -7.89 -0.75 0.05
C SER A 109 -8.13 -0.92 -1.46
N GLY A 110 -8.82 0.02 -2.10
CA GLY A 110 -9.09 0.05 -3.54
C GLY A 110 -7.83 0.09 -4.43
N PHE A 111 -6.65 0.42 -3.87
CA PHE A 111 -5.40 0.39 -4.63
C PHE A 111 -5.13 -1.00 -5.27
N ILE A 112 -5.67 -2.07 -4.70
CA ILE A 112 -5.54 -3.43 -5.20
C ILE A 112 -6.20 -3.58 -6.58
N ILE A 113 -7.35 -2.95 -6.79
CA ILE A 113 -8.06 -2.98 -8.08
C ILE A 113 -7.20 -2.31 -9.17
N PHE A 114 -6.52 -1.22 -8.81
CA PHE A 114 -5.64 -0.50 -9.73
C PHE A 114 -4.33 -1.23 -10.07
N ASN A 115 -3.99 -2.33 -9.38
CA ASN A 115 -2.83 -3.16 -9.75
C ASN A 115 -3.04 -3.94 -11.04
N ILE A 116 -4.30 -4.24 -11.44
CA ILE A 116 -4.61 -5.09 -12.61
C ILE A 116 -3.91 -4.60 -13.89
N PRO A 117 -4.04 -3.33 -14.31
CA PRO A 117 -3.36 -2.85 -15.51
C PRO A 117 -1.83 -2.93 -15.38
N TRP A 118 -1.28 -2.66 -14.20
CA TRP A 118 0.16 -2.75 -13.98
C TRP A 118 0.69 -4.18 -14.07
N PHE A 119 -0.03 -5.15 -13.54
CA PHE A 119 0.33 -6.57 -13.69
C PHE A 119 0.35 -6.98 -15.15
N LYS A 120 -0.67 -6.60 -15.91
CA LYS A 120 -0.80 -6.99 -17.33
C LYS A 120 0.23 -6.26 -18.21
N TYR A 121 0.35 -4.94 -18.08
CA TYR A 121 1.11 -4.14 -19.05
C TYR A 121 2.56 -3.86 -18.61
N LEU A 122 2.80 -3.62 -17.32
CA LEU A 122 4.14 -3.29 -16.83
C LEU A 122 4.92 -4.55 -16.42
N LEU A 123 4.32 -5.40 -15.59
CA LEU A 123 4.99 -6.60 -15.07
C LEU A 123 4.87 -7.81 -16.01
N LYS A 124 3.97 -7.75 -16.98
CA LYS A 124 3.66 -8.84 -17.93
C LYS A 124 3.38 -10.17 -17.23
N LYS A 125 2.65 -10.11 -16.12
CA LYS A 125 2.28 -11.27 -15.31
C LYS A 125 0.78 -11.55 -15.43
N PRO A 126 0.36 -12.84 -15.39
CA PRO A 126 -1.05 -13.19 -15.46
C PRO A 126 -1.79 -12.74 -14.19
N VAL A 127 -3.00 -12.25 -14.39
CA VAL A 127 -3.96 -11.96 -13.29
C VAL A 127 -4.84 -13.19 -13.13
N THR A 128 -4.84 -13.78 -11.95
CA THR A 128 -5.55 -15.03 -11.67
C THR A 128 -7.04 -14.78 -11.35
N ARG A 129 -7.88 -15.82 -11.48
CA ARG A 129 -9.29 -15.77 -11.07
C ARG A 129 -9.47 -15.41 -9.59
N LEU A 130 -8.56 -15.89 -8.72
CA LEU A 130 -8.60 -15.54 -7.29
C LEU A 130 -8.35 -14.04 -7.04
N TYR A 131 -7.50 -13.42 -7.85
CA TYR A 131 -7.28 -11.97 -7.78
C TYR A 131 -8.54 -11.20 -8.17
N TYR A 132 -9.22 -11.60 -9.23
CA TYR A 132 -10.50 -10.98 -9.62
C TYR A 132 -11.59 -11.19 -8.57
N ALA A 133 -11.67 -12.38 -7.96
CA ALA A 133 -12.61 -12.62 -6.84
C ALA A 133 -12.30 -11.73 -5.62
N SER A 134 -11.02 -11.54 -5.30
CA SER A 134 -10.58 -10.58 -4.27
C SER A 134 -11.01 -9.15 -4.60
N CYS A 135 -10.80 -8.70 -5.84
CA CYS A 135 -11.24 -7.38 -6.28
C CYS A 135 -12.78 -7.22 -6.22
N ALA A 136 -13.54 -8.25 -6.59
CA ALA A 136 -15.00 -8.23 -6.48
C ALA A 136 -15.46 -8.07 -5.02
N ALA A 137 -14.84 -8.80 -4.08
CA ALA A 137 -15.09 -8.64 -2.65
C ALA A 137 -14.80 -7.21 -2.15
N LEU A 138 -13.71 -6.61 -2.63
CA LEU A 138 -13.36 -5.22 -2.32
C LEU A 138 -14.40 -4.22 -2.87
N VAL A 139 -14.88 -4.41 -4.09
CA VAL A 139 -15.91 -3.54 -4.68
C VAL A 139 -17.17 -3.57 -3.83
N VAL A 140 -17.58 -4.74 -3.35
CA VAL A 140 -18.72 -4.86 -2.42
C VAL A 140 -18.44 -4.13 -1.11
N SER A 141 -17.27 -4.34 -0.51
CA SER A 141 -16.85 -3.64 0.72
C SER A 141 -16.90 -2.12 0.56
N HIS A 142 -16.36 -1.61 -0.56
CA HIS A 142 -16.36 -0.16 -0.84
C HIS A 142 -17.77 0.39 -1.08
N GLY A 143 -18.60 -0.34 -1.79
CA GLY A 143 -20.00 0.05 -2.05
C GLY A 143 -20.78 0.18 -0.74
N LEU A 144 -20.65 -0.79 0.16
CA LEU A 144 -21.28 -0.77 1.48
C LEU A 144 -20.78 0.43 2.31
N ALA A 145 -19.47 0.63 2.40
CA ALA A 145 -18.90 1.74 3.15
C ALA A 145 -19.32 3.11 2.58
N ALA A 146 -19.34 3.26 1.26
CA ALA A 146 -19.77 4.50 0.61
C ALA A 146 -21.25 4.79 0.87
N THR A 147 -22.11 3.77 0.77
CA THR A 147 -23.55 3.90 1.07
C THR A 147 -23.77 4.33 2.52
N GLN A 148 -23.08 3.69 3.47
CA GLN A 148 -23.18 4.04 4.88
C GLN A 148 -22.73 5.48 5.15
N TYR A 149 -21.61 5.90 4.57
CA TYR A 149 -21.11 7.25 4.73
C TYR A 149 -22.08 8.30 4.16
N LEU A 150 -22.70 8.02 3.01
CA LEU A 150 -23.74 8.88 2.42
C LEU A 150 -24.96 9.00 3.32
N LEU A 151 -25.46 7.87 3.86
CA LEU A 151 -26.63 7.87 4.75
C LEU A 151 -26.38 8.63 6.06
N GLN A 152 -25.18 8.54 6.62
CA GLN A 152 -24.80 9.31 7.82
C GLN A 152 -24.76 10.81 7.54
N TYR A 153 -24.27 11.21 6.37
CA TYR A 153 -24.15 12.62 5.99
C TYR A 153 -25.49 13.28 5.66
N ASP A 154 -26.43 12.54 5.03
CA ASP A 154 -27.78 13.02 4.72
C ASP A 154 -28.64 13.14 6.01
N GLY A 155 -28.38 12.31 7.03
CA GLY A 155 -29.10 12.33 8.30
C GLY A 155 -28.75 13.51 9.20
N GLU A 156 -27.53 14.05 9.12
CA GLU A 156 -27.07 15.19 9.90
C GLU A 156 -27.48 16.56 9.33
N GLY A 157 -27.99 16.61 8.11
CA GLY A 157 -28.46 17.85 7.47
C GLY A 157 -29.74 18.43 8.06
N GLY A 158 -30.37 17.77 9.04
CA GLY A 158 -31.65 18.11 9.63
C GLY A 158 -31.65 18.70 11.04
N GLY A 159 -30.54 18.85 11.73
CA GLY A 159 -30.62 19.33 13.12
C GLY A 159 -29.29 19.71 13.75
N GLY A 160 -29.05 21.01 13.84
CA GLY A 160 -28.34 21.60 14.96
C GLY A 160 -26.87 21.94 14.81
N GLY A 161 -26.59 23.20 14.48
CA GLY A 161 -25.64 24.07 15.15
C GLY A 161 -24.15 23.84 14.99
N GLY A 162 -23.51 24.62 14.11
CA GLY A 162 -22.10 24.91 14.27
C GLY A 162 -21.30 25.02 12.96
N GLY A 163 -21.43 26.14 12.26
CA GLY A 163 -20.33 26.80 11.51
C GLY A 163 -19.69 26.07 10.32
N GLY A 164 -20.16 26.39 9.12
CA GLY A 164 -19.27 26.34 7.95
C GLY A 164 -19.79 25.60 6.72
N GLY A 165 -20.51 26.29 5.84
CA GLY A 165 -20.48 26.06 4.39
C GLY A 165 -21.33 24.90 3.85
N GLY A 166 -22.51 25.27 3.33
CA GLY A 166 -23.40 24.38 2.57
C GLY A 166 -22.69 23.60 1.45
N GLY A 167 -22.95 22.30 1.37
CA GLY A 167 -22.45 21.45 0.29
C GLY A 167 -22.23 19.98 0.66
N GLY A 168 -23.05 19.39 1.55
CA GLY A 168 -22.82 18.05 2.12
C GLY A 168 -22.52 16.95 1.10
N GLY A 169 -23.32 16.83 0.05
CA GLY A 169 -23.16 15.76 -0.95
C GLY A 169 -21.97 15.95 -1.89
N SER A 170 -21.62 17.17 -2.26
CA SER A 170 -20.48 17.44 -3.15
C SER A 170 -19.16 17.10 -2.51
N ASN A 171 -19.01 17.29 -1.19
CA ASN A 171 -17.81 17.00 -0.46
C ASN A 171 -17.54 15.49 -0.35
N VAL A 172 -18.59 14.65 -0.22
CA VAL A 172 -18.42 13.19 -0.15
C VAL A 172 -17.85 12.65 -1.45
N VAL A 173 -18.40 13.08 -2.59
CA VAL A 173 -17.93 12.67 -3.91
C VAL A 173 -16.49 13.12 -4.14
N GLN A 174 -16.16 14.36 -3.80
CA GLN A 174 -14.82 14.89 -3.91
C GLN A 174 -13.81 14.11 -3.04
N ASN A 175 -14.13 13.85 -1.80
CA ASN A 175 -13.28 13.12 -0.86
C ASN A 175 -13.04 11.68 -1.34
N THR A 176 -14.11 11.02 -1.81
CA THR A 176 -14.03 9.68 -2.39
C THR A 176 -13.11 9.67 -3.61
N ALA A 177 -13.26 10.63 -4.53
CA ALA A 177 -12.40 10.76 -5.71
C ALA A 177 -10.92 10.96 -5.33
N ILE A 178 -10.64 11.81 -4.33
CA ILE A 178 -9.28 12.04 -3.83
C ILE A 178 -8.67 10.76 -3.27
N ILE A 179 -9.45 9.96 -2.51
CA ILE A 179 -8.99 8.67 -1.99
C ILE A 179 -8.68 7.72 -3.15
N PHE A 180 -9.50 7.65 -4.19
CA PHE A 180 -9.24 6.80 -5.35
C PHE A 180 -8.00 7.25 -6.14
N VAL A 181 -7.78 8.55 -6.31
CA VAL A 181 -6.54 9.07 -6.91
C VAL A 181 -5.32 8.62 -6.08
N SER A 182 -5.40 8.72 -4.76
CA SER A 182 -4.32 8.24 -3.89
C SER A 182 -4.12 6.71 -3.99
N CYS A 183 -5.20 5.93 -4.16
CA CYS A 183 -5.13 4.48 -4.43
C CYS A 183 -4.41 4.18 -5.74
N PHE A 184 -4.72 4.91 -6.81
CA PHE A 184 -4.06 4.76 -8.10
C PHE A 184 -2.56 5.07 -7.99
N LEU A 185 -2.17 6.17 -7.33
CA LEU A 185 -0.77 6.54 -7.10
C LEU A 185 -0.04 5.48 -6.27
N ASN A 186 -0.67 4.96 -5.20
CA ASN A 186 -0.12 3.88 -4.38
C ASN A 186 0.13 2.61 -5.21
N SER A 187 -0.84 2.20 -6.00
CA SER A 187 -0.70 1.07 -6.92
C SER A 187 0.46 1.31 -7.90
N THR A 188 0.51 2.50 -8.50
CA THR A 188 1.54 2.85 -9.48
C THR A 188 2.93 2.74 -8.91
N TYR A 189 3.22 3.41 -7.80
CA TYR A 189 4.59 3.37 -7.28
C TYR A 189 4.99 2.00 -6.73
N ASN A 190 4.08 1.22 -6.15
CA ASN A 190 4.38 -0.16 -5.74
C ASN A 190 4.80 -1.04 -6.92
N ASN A 191 4.09 -0.92 -8.03
CA ASN A 191 4.42 -1.69 -9.24
C ASN A 191 5.69 -1.17 -9.92
N VAL A 192 5.98 0.13 -9.85
CA VAL A 192 7.27 0.70 -10.31
C VAL A 192 8.43 0.17 -9.47
N ILE A 193 8.28 0.07 -8.14
CA ILE A 193 9.29 -0.55 -7.27
C ILE A 193 9.51 -2.01 -7.70
N GLU A 194 8.45 -2.82 -7.79
CA GLU A 194 8.57 -4.23 -8.17
C GLU A 194 9.24 -4.40 -9.54
N TYR A 195 8.83 -3.61 -10.53
CA TYR A 195 9.40 -3.62 -11.88
C TYR A 195 10.89 -3.28 -11.87
N SER A 196 11.24 -2.17 -11.22
CA SER A 196 12.62 -1.70 -11.20
C SER A 196 13.56 -2.65 -10.45
N MET A 197 13.09 -3.22 -9.32
CA MET A 197 13.88 -4.18 -8.56
C MET A 197 14.08 -5.51 -9.29
N LYS A 198 13.18 -5.89 -10.19
CA LYS A 198 13.38 -7.05 -11.07
C LYS A 198 14.45 -6.81 -12.12
N ILE A 199 14.47 -5.62 -12.73
CA ILE A 199 15.38 -5.32 -13.84
C ILE A 199 16.74 -4.87 -13.33
N TYR A 200 16.77 -4.05 -12.29
CA TYR A 200 17.98 -3.35 -11.83
C TYR A 200 18.43 -3.78 -10.43
N GLY A 201 17.83 -4.79 -9.82
CA GLY A 201 18.19 -5.20 -8.46
C GLY A 201 19.59 -5.83 -8.33
N ASP A 202 20.26 -6.15 -9.45
CA ASP A 202 21.67 -6.54 -9.47
C ASP A 202 22.59 -5.32 -9.53
N VAL A 203 22.08 -4.20 -10.01
CA VAL A 203 22.80 -2.92 -10.14
C VAL A 203 22.58 -2.03 -8.93
N MET A 204 21.38 -2.13 -8.30
CA MET A 204 20.92 -1.30 -7.19
C MET A 204 20.35 -2.17 -6.06
N SER A 205 20.90 -2.07 -4.87
CA SER A 205 20.39 -2.78 -3.69
C SER A 205 19.10 -2.17 -3.16
N ASN A 206 18.33 -2.94 -2.37
CA ASN A 206 17.11 -2.45 -1.70
C ASN A 206 17.39 -1.19 -0.86
N THR A 207 18.52 -1.15 -0.18
CA THR A 207 18.91 -0.04 0.68
C THR A 207 19.25 1.21 -0.14
N GLU A 208 19.99 1.05 -1.26
CA GLU A 208 20.29 2.14 -2.18
C GLU A 208 18.99 2.72 -2.79
N TYR A 209 18.07 1.83 -3.20
CA TYR A 209 16.75 2.25 -3.70
C TYR A 209 16.02 3.09 -2.65
N GLN A 210 15.96 2.60 -1.41
CA GLN A 210 15.28 3.30 -0.32
C GLN A 210 15.89 4.65 -0.02
N VAL A 211 17.21 4.76 0.05
CA VAL A 211 17.90 6.03 0.33
C VAL A 211 17.58 7.07 -0.75
N ILE A 212 17.67 6.69 -2.03
CA ILE A 212 17.41 7.61 -3.14
C ILE A 212 15.92 8.01 -3.16
N PHE A 213 15.03 7.06 -3.00
CA PHE A 213 13.59 7.30 -2.90
C PHE A 213 13.26 8.27 -1.76
N GLN A 214 13.79 8.02 -0.55
CA GLN A 214 13.57 8.87 0.60
C GLN A 214 14.19 10.26 0.44
N ALA A 215 15.39 10.36 -0.13
CA ALA A 215 16.00 11.66 -0.42
C ALA A 215 15.12 12.49 -1.37
N THR A 216 14.56 11.88 -2.41
CA THR A 216 13.64 12.55 -3.33
C THR A 216 12.37 12.99 -2.62
N TYR A 217 11.75 12.09 -1.86
CA TYR A 217 10.58 12.41 -1.04
C TYR A 217 10.88 13.54 -0.06
N PHE A 218 12.02 13.50 0.61
CA PHE A 218 12.49 14.54 1.53
C PHE A 218 12.55 15.92 0.85
N ILE A 219 13.28 16.01 -0.25
CA ILE A 219 13.48 17.28 -0.95
C ILE A 219 12.13 17.91 -1.33
N LEU A 220 11.17 17.09 -1.72
CA LEU A 220 9.85 17.55 -2.17
C LEU A 220 8.88 17.83 -1.00
N ALA A 221 8.91 17.02 0.06
CA ALA A 221 7.96 17.10 1.15
C ALA A 221 8.40 18.05 2.29
N ALA A 222 9.72 18.23 2.50
CA ALA A 222 10.25 19.04 3.59
C ALA A 222 9.72 20.49 3.62
N PRO A 223 9.62 21.23 2.52
CA PRO A 223 9.10 22.58 2.54
C PRO A 223 7.68 22.67 3.13
N TRP A 224 6.82 21.71 2.74
CA TRP A 224 5.45 21.62 3.25
C TRP A 224 5.43 21.21 4.73
N ALA A 225 6.23 20.21 5.10
CA ALA A 225 6.33 19.74 6.46
C ALA A 225 6.81 20.87 7.43
N VAL A 226 7.82 21.63 7.04
CA VAL A 226 8.32 22.76 7.81
C VAL A 226 7.25 23.86 7.90
N PHE A 227 6.62 24.23 6.78
CA PHE A 227 5.60 25.27 6.77
C PHE A 227 4.40 24.95 7.67
N TYR A 228 3.86 23.74 7.58
CA TYR A 228 2.72 23.34 8.41
C TYR A 228 3.10 23.14 9.86
N THR A 229 4.29 22.61 10.15
CA THR A 229 4.77 22.48 11.54
C THR A 229 5.06 23.80 12.19
N ALA A 230 5.53 24.79 11.44
CA ALA A 230 5.71 26.15 11.96
C ALA A 230 4.36 26.84 12.30
N LYS A 231 3.30 26.54 11.54
CA LYS A 231 1.94 27.05 11.83
C LYS A 231 1.29 26.38 13.04
N GLN A 232 1.53 25.09 13.21
CA GLN A 232 0.97 24.30 14.30
C GLN A 232 2.10 23.49 14.95
N PRO A 233 2.77 24.07 15.97
CA PRO A 233 3.86 23.40 16.65
C PRO A 233 3.39 22.15 17.39
N PRO A 234 4.19 21.07 17.40
CA PRO A 234 3.84 19.84 18.08
C PRO A 234 3.87 20.00 19.60
N PRO A 235 3.05 19.23 20.33
CA PRO A 235 3.19 19.12 21.77
C PRO A 235 4.55 18.52 22.14
N VAL A 236 5.19 19.06 23.20
CA VAL A 236 6.56 18.70 23.60
C VAL A 236 6.54 18.20 25.04
N ASP A 237 5.88 17.08 25.29
CA ASP A 237 6.01 16.35 26.56
C ASP A 237 6.68 14.99 26.35
N ALA A 238 7.05 14.30 27.42
CA ALA A 238 7.75 13.02 27.35
C ALA A 238 6.94 11.93 26.62
N ARG A 239 5.60 11.96 26.72
CA ARG A 239 4.73 10.99 26.04
C ARG A 239 4.66 11.28 24.55
N ALA A 240 4.46 12.53 24.17
CA ALA A 240 4.44 12.94 22.77
C ALA A 240 5.78 12.64 22.09
N ILE A 241 6.91 12.95 22.72
CA ILE A 241 8.24 12.66 22.19
C ILE A 241 8.44 11.15 21.99
N THR A 242 7.99 10.32 22.94
CA THR A 242 8.05 8.87 22.80
C THR A 242 7.22 8.38 21.62
N MET A 243 5.99 8.88 21.45
CA MET A 243 5.14 8.53 20.31
C MET A 243 5.77 8.98 18.98
N TYR A 244 6.37 10.17 18.95
CA TYR A 244 7.07 10.65 17.75
C TYR A 244 8.23 9.76 17.35
N PHE A 245 8.98 9.23 18.32
CA PHE A 245 10.04 8.26 18.04
C PHE A 245 9.46 7.00 17.38
N PHE A 246 8.40 6.43 17.94
CA PHE A 246 7.75 5.25 17.36
C PHE A 246 7.15 5.52 15.97
N ILE A 247 6.54 6.69 15.76
CA ILE A 247 6.02 7.10 14.45
C ILE A 247 7.14 7.15 13.41
N ALA A 248 8.26 7.82 13.72
CA ALA A 248 9.37 7.97 12.80
C ALA A 248 10.05 6.62 12.50
N PHE A 249 10.32 5.84 13.53
CA PHE A 249 10.95 4.53 13.41
C PHE A 249 10.05 3.53 12.68
N GLY A 250 8.77 3.46 13.05
CA GLY A 250 7.79 2.58 12.42
C GLY A 250 7.63 2.85 10.92
N LEU A 251 7.57 4.12 10.51
CA LEU A 251 7.46 4.49 9.09
C LEU A 251 8.71 4.08 8.29
N GLN A 252 9.91 4.23 8.86
CA GLN A 252 11.15 3.82 8.21
C GLN A 252 11.22 2.29 8.03
N LEU A 253 10.92 1.54 9.09
CA LEU A 253 10.88 0.07 9.03
C LEU A 253 9.80 -0.42 8.07
N TYR A 254 8.64 0.22 8.04
CA TYR A 254 7.58 -0.09 7.09
C TYR A 254 8.08 0.01 5.65
N MET A 255 8.70 1.11 5.27
CA MET A 255 9.20 1.33 3.91
C MET A 255 10.29 0.33 3.54
N PHE A 256 11.20 0.01 4.45
CA PHE A 256 12.22 -1.00 4.24
C PHE A 256 11.62 -2.39 3.99
N ASN A 257 10.70 -2.82 4.86
CA ASN A 257 10.03 -4.12 4.72
C ASN A 257 9.23 -4.20 3.42
N LYS A 258 8.58 -3.11 3.03
CA LYS A 258 7.83 -3.00 1.78
C LYS A 258 8.72 -3.22 0.55
N ILE A 259 9.86 -2.51 0.47
CA ILE A 259 10.80 -2.66 -0.65
C ILE A 259 11.37 -4.08 -0.68
N TYR A 260 11.68 -4.64 0.50
CA TYR A 260 12.18 -6.02 0.59
C TYR A 260 11.16 -7.04 0.06
N ILE A 261 9.89 -6.90 0.44
CA ILE A 261 8.81 -7.78 -0.05
C ILE A 261 8.65 -7.64 -1.57
N LEU A 262 8.67 -6.41 -2.10
CA LEU A 262 8.51 -6.16 -3.53
C LEU A 262 9.70 -6.64 -4.37
N ASN A 263 10.89 -6.75 -3.78
CA ASN A 263 12.07 -7.33 -4.45
C ASN A 263 12.10 -8.85 -4.42
N ASN A 264 11.06 -9.51 -3.92
CA ASN A 264 11.02 -10.97 -3.94
C ASN A 264 10.87 -11.51 -5.37
N ARG A 265 12.00 -12.00 -5.93
CA ARG A 265 12.08 -12.52 -7.29
C ARG A 265 11.66 -13.98 -7.42
N GLU A 266 11.45 -14.67 -6.29
CA GLU A 266 11.17 -16.11 -6.28
C GLU A 266 9.75 -16.47 -6.74
N SER A 267 8.82 -15.51 -6.81
CA SER A 267 7.43 -15.76 -7.16
C SER A 267 7.12 -15.55 -8.65
N THR A 268 6.33 -16.44 -9.26
CA THR A 268 5.80 -16.28 -10.62
C THR A 268 4.73 -15.21 -10.70
N ILE A 269 3.97 -15.04 -9.61
CA ILE A 269 2.98 -13.99 -9.49
C ILE A 269 3.63 -12.68 -8.99
N PRO A 270 3.01 -11.52 -9.19
CA PRO A 270 3.53 -10.26 -8.67
C PRO A 270 3.74 -10.30 -7.15
N ALA A 271 4.89 -9.83 -6.67
CA ALA A 271 5.17 -9.70 -5.24
C ALA A 271 4.20 -8.70 -4.58
N ASN A 272 3.68 -7.75 -5.35
CA ASN A 272 2.64 -6.82 -4.91
C ASN A 272 1.33 -7.52 -4.49
N ILE A 273 1.08 -8.77 -4.92
CA ILE A 273 -0.08 -9.56 -4.43
C ILE A 273 0.12 -9.93 -2.95
N LEU A 274 1.33 -10.36 -2.57
CA LEU A 274 1.64 -10.59 -1.14
C LEU A 274 1.50 -9.31 -0.34
N LEU A 275 2.10 -8.22 -0.81
CA LEU A 275 2.02 -6.93 -0.16
C LEU A 275 0.57 -6.47 0.01
N SER A 276 -0.27 -6.63 -1.02
CA SER A 276 -1.69 -6.28 -0.99
C SER A 276 -2.47 -7.10 0.04
N GLY A 277 -2.22 -8.42 0.09
CA GLY A 277 -2.85 -9.30 1.09
C GLY A 277 -2.46 -8.91 2.52
N LEU A 278 -1.18 -8.62 2.77
CA LEU A 278 -0.69 -8.17 4.07
C LEU A 278 -1.27 -6.80 4.46
N ASP A 279 -1.38 -5.87 3.51
CA ASP A 279 -1.99 -4.56 3.77
C ASP A 279 -3.47 -4.67 4.14
N LEU A 280 -4.22 -5.59 3.51
CA LEU A 280 -5.62 -5.83 3.89
C LEU A 280 -5.75 -6.42 5.30
N VAL A 281 -4.91 -7.40 5.67
CA VAL A 281 -4.88 -7.94 7.03
C VAL A 281 -4.58 -6.83 8.03
N ARG A 282 -3.58 -6.01 7.77
CA ARG A 282 -3.26 -4.84 8.59
C ARG A 282 -4.44 -3.91 8.76
N ARG A 283 -5.20 -3.63 7.70
CA ARG A 283 -6.38 -2.74 7.76
C ARG A 283 -7.49 -3.32 8.63
N VAL A 284 -7.72 -4.62 8.55
CA VAL A 284 -8.67 -5.30 9.44
C VAL A 284 -8.24 -5.13 10.90
N ILE A 285 -6.96 -5.37 11.21
CA ILE A 285 -6.40 -5.18 12.57
C ILE A 285 -6.56 -3.72 13.01
N GLN A 286 -6.20 -2.77 12.15
CA GLN A 286 -6.30 -1.34 12.45
C GLN A 286 -7.73 -0.89 12.73
N LEU A 287 -8.70 -1.33 11.93
CA LEU A 287 -10.10 -1.01 12.13
C LEU A 287 -10.65 -1.63 13.42
N THR A 288 -10.33 -2.90 13.68
CA THR A 288 -10.71 -3.56 14.94
C THR A 288 -10.16 -2.78 16.14
N TYR A 289 -8.90 -2.37 16.07
CA TYR A 289 -8.27 -1.56 17.10
C TYR A 289 -8.97 -0.20 17.27
N SER A 290 -9.33 0.45 16.15
CA SER A 290 -10.03 1.74 16.13
C SER A 290 -11.37 1.67 16.89
N PHE A 291 -12.14 0.62 16.66
CA PHE A 291 -13.42 0.41 17.34
C PHE A 291 -13.26 0.13 18.84
N VAL A 292 -12.29 -0.73 19.20
CA VAL A 292 -12.11 -1.14 20.59
C VAL A 292 -11.48 -0.05 21.46
N TRP A 293 -10.47 0.66 20.96
CA TRP A 293 -9.68 1.61 21.78
C TRP A 293 -10.10 3.07 21.61
N PHE A 294 -10.61 3.43 20.45
CA PHE A 294 -11.01 4.80 20.17
C PHE A 294 -12.53 5.00 20.17
N ASN A 295 -13.30 3.95 20.50
CA ASN A 295 -14.75 3.97 20.56
C ASN A 295 -15.39 4.58 19.29
N GLU A 296 -14.79 4.32 18.11
CA GLU A 296 -15.42 4.71 16.86
C GLU A 296 -16.74 3.95 16.69
N PRO A 297 -17.78 4.56 16.11
CA PRO A 297 -19.05 3.92 15.92
C PRO A 297 -18.89 2.69 15.01
N PHE A 298 -19.33 1.55 15.50
CA PHE A 298 -19.35 0.29 14.78
C PHE A 298 -20.79 -0.10 14.47
N ASP A 299 -21.13 -0.16 13.21
CA ASP A 299 -22.44 -0.63 12.76
C ASP A 299 -22.34 -1.93 11.94
N ALA A 300 -23.50 -2.52 11.64
CA ALA A 300 -23.56 -3.78 10.91
C ALA A 300 -22.98 -3.66 9.48
N VAL A 301 -23.11 -2.51 8.84
CA VAL A 301 -22.61 -2.28 7.48
C VAL A 301 -21.09 -2.25 7.46
N ILE A 302 -20.48 -1.55 8.42
CA ILE A 302 -19.02 -1.56 8.61
C ILE A 302 -18.55 -2.98 8.94
N GLY A 303 -19.29 -3.72 9.80
CA GLY A 303 -18.98 -5.11 10.12
C GLY A 303 -18.96 -6.02 8.88
N VAL A 304 -19.97 -5.91 8.02
CA VAL A 304 -20.03 -6.66 6.75
C VAL A 304 -18.90 -6.23 5.81
N SER A 305 -18.61 -4.93 5.72
CA SER A 305 -17.49 -4.42 4.92
C SER A 305 -16.13 -5.00 5.38
N LEU A 306 -15.93 -5.15 6.69
CA LEU A 306 -14.73 -5.79 7.26
C LEU A 306 -14.62 -7.27 6.88
N VAL A 307 -15.74 -8.01 6.86
CA VAL A 307 -15.75 -9.41 6.43
C VAL A 307 -15.29 -9.53 4.98
N PHE A 308 -15.81 -8.70 4.08
CA PHE A 308 -15.38 -8.68 2.68
C PHE A 308 -13.92 -8.24 2.51
N LEU A 309 -13.47 -7.28 3.31
CA LEU A 309 -12.08 -6.84 3.32
C LEU A 309 -11.14 -7.97 3.76
N GLY A 310 -11.49 -8.67 4.84
CA GLY A 310 -10.74 -9.81 5.36
C GLY A 310 -10.73 -11.00 4.39
N ALA A 311 -11.87 -11.30 3.77
CA ALA A 311 -11.98 -12.34 2.76
C ALA A 311 -11.10 -12.04 1.54
N SER A 312 -11.09 -10.79 1.06
CA SER A 312 -10.22 -10.34 -0.01
C SER A 312 -8.74 -10.55 0.34
N GLY A 313 -8.31 -10.13 1.53
CA GLY A 313 -6.94 -10.34 2.01
C GLY A 313 -6.57 -11.81 2.10
N GLY A 314 -7.47 -12.64 2.64
CA GLY A 314 -7.31 -14.10 2.72
C GLY A 314 -7.12 -14.76 1.35
N LEU A 315 -7.92 -14.36 0.34
CA LEU A 315 -7.80 -14.87 -1.03
C LEU A 315 -6.43 -14.53 -1.64
N LEU A 316 -5.93 -13.30 -1.45
CA LEU A 316 -4.62 -12.88 -1.98
C LEU A 316 -3.48 -13.63 -1.31
N LEU A 317 -3.51 -13.77 0.01
CA LEU A 317 -2.51 -14.53 0.75
C LEU A 317 -2.55 -16.01 0.38
N TYR A 318 -3.74 -16.60 0.28
CA TYR A 318 -3.90 -17.98 -0.16
C TYR A 318 -3.32 -18.20 -1.57
N GLN A 319 -3.62 -17.29 -2.49
CA GLN A 319 -3.06 -17.34 -3.85
C GLN A 319 -1.52 -17.33 -3.83
N TYR A 320 -0.93 -16.41 -3.05
CA TYR A 320 0.53 -16.30 -2.95
C TYR A 320 1.16 -17.55 -2.33
N ILE A 321 0.59 -18.08 -1.23
CA ILE A 321 1.08 -19.27 -0.55
C ILE A 321 0.96 -20.51 -1.46
N ARG A 322 -0.14 -20.62 -2.21
CA ARG A 322 -0.36 -21.72 -3.16
C ARG A 322 0.70 -21.71 -4.27
N ASP A 323 0.96 -20.56 -4.87
CA ASP A 323 1.99 -20.41 -5.90
C ASP A 323 3.38 -20.74 -5.36
N TYR A 324 3.69 -20.27 -4.16
CA TYR A 324 4.95 -20.57 -3.50
C TYR A 324 5.13 -22.08 -3.24
N ARG A 325 4.09 -22.77 -2.72
CA ARG A 325 4.12 -24.21 -2.46
C ARG A 325 4.27 -25.02 -3.75
N TYR A 326 3.64 -24.58 -4.83
CA TYR A 326 3.76 -25.25 -6.13
C TYR A 326 5.20 -25.24 -6.63
N ARG A 327 5.87 -24.08 -6.57
CA ARG A 327 7.29 -23.97 -6.96
C ARG A 327 8.23 -24.81 -6.10
N TYR A 328 7.98 -24.87 -4.80
CA TYR A 328 8.82 -25.67 -3.91
C TYR A 328 8.72 -27.18 -4.22
N ARG A 329 7.56 -27.64 -4.65
CA ARG A 329 7.35 -29.04 -5.05
C ARG A 329 7.94 -29.37 -6.43
N TYR A 330 7.98 -28.41 -7.34
CA TYR A 330 8.43 -28.56 -8.72
C TYR A 330 9.49 -27.50 -9.04
N PRO A 331 10.75 -27.66 -8.59
CA PRO A 331 11.83 -26.74 -8.92
C PRO A 331 12.04 -26.69 -10.44
N ALA A 332 12.38 -25.52 -10.96
CA ALA A 332 12.41 -25.19 -12.39
C ALA A 332 13.23 -26.17 -13.27
N GLY A 333 14.21 -26.89 -12.71
CA GLY A 333 14.95 -27.94 -13.44
C GLY A 333 14.19 -29.26 -13.66
N ALA A 334 13.02 -29.46 -13.00
CA ALA A 334 12.18 -30.63 -13.19
C ALA A 334 11.04 -30.38 -14.21
N LEU A 335 10.84 -29.12 -14.62
CA LEU A 335 9.70 -28.66 -15.40
C LEU A 335 10.04 -28.34 -16.88
N ASP A 336 11.31 -28.40 -17.28
CA ASP A 336 11.70 -28.11 -18.66
C ASP A 336 11.22 -29.18 -19.66
N VAL A 337 10.60 -30.29 -19.20
CA VAL A 337 10.08 -31.35 -20.07
C VAL A 337 8.55 -31.33 -20.21
N ASP A 338 7.78 -30.74 -19.24
CA ASP A 338 6.31 -30.95 -19.23
C ASP A 338 5.43 -29.70 -19.15
N VAL A 339 5.97 -28.51 -18.81
CA VAL A 339 5.11 -27.32 -18.60
C VAL A 339 4.57 -26.75 -19.90
N ASP A 340 5.30 -26.87 -20.99
CA ASP A 340 4.79 -26.43 -22.31
C ASP A 340 3.62 -27.34 -22.76
N GLN A 341 3.67 -28.64 -22.46
CA GLN A 341 2.59 -29.56 -22.81
C GLN A 341 1.40 -29.48 -21.85
N SER A 342 1.60 -29.28 -20.55
CA SER A 342 0.49 -29.19 -19.59
C SER A 342 -0.21 -27.81 -19.59
N MET A 343 0.49 -26.72 -19.86
CA MET A 343 -0.15 -25.41 -20.07
C MET A 343 -0.89 -25.35 -21.42
N VAL A 344 -0.33 -25.97 -22.46
CA VAL A 344 -1.01 -26.14 -23.75
C VAL A 344 -2.21 -27.05 -23.59
N ALA A 345 -2.12 -28.13 -22.82
CA ALA A 345 -3.24 -29.03 -22.54
C ALA A 345 -4.33 -28.37 -21.69
N MET A 346 -3.97 -27.59 -20.65
CA MET A 346 -4.97 -26.82 -19.88
C MET A 346 -5.61 -25.71 -20.70
N THR A 347 -4.87 -25.03 -21.57
CA THR A 347 -5.43 -24.04 -22.49
C THR A 347 -6.31 -24.67 -23.55
N ALA A 348 -5.95 -25.86 -24.03
CA ALA A 348 -6.75 -26.64 -24.99
C ALA A 348 -8.05 -27.16 -24.36
N VAL A 349 -8.02 -27.62 -23.11
CA VAL A 349 -9.23 -28.08 -22.39
C VAL A 349 -10.19 -26.91 -22.13
N VAL A 350 -9.70 -25.72 -21.80
CA VAL A 350 -10.54 -24.52 -21.59
C VAL A 350 -11.14 -24.04 -22.91
N VAL A 351 -10.41 -24.15 -24.04
CA VAL A 351 -10.92 -23.77 -25.36
C VAL A 351 -11.92 -24.82 -25.89
N GLN A 352 -11.76 -26.10 -25.52
CA GLN A 352 -12.71 -27.16 -25.93
C GLN A 352 -14.03 -27.10 -25.17
N ASP A 353 -14.05 -26.69 -23.90
CA ASP A 353 -15.30 -26.50 -23.15
C ASP A 353 -16.10 -25.31 -23.67
N ASP A 354 -15.45 -24.22 -24.12
CA ASP A 354 -16.12 -23.07 -24.72
C ASP A 354 -16.68 -23.34 -26.13
N GLU A 355 -16.12 -24.29 -26.88
CA GLU A 355 -16.61 -24.67 -28.22
C GLU A 355 -17.83 -25.60 -28.18
N HIS A 356 -18.04 -26.33 -27.08
CA HIS A 356 -19.23 -27.21 -26.95
C HIS A 356 -20.50 -26.44 -26.53
N ASP A 357 -20.39 -25.29 -25.88
CA ASP A 357 -21.53 -24.51 -25.46
C ASP A 357 -22.06 -23.52 -26.52
N ILE A 358 -21.33 -23.31 -27.63
CA ILE A 358 -21.74 -22.33 -28.67
C ILE A 358 -22.47 -22.99 -29.84
N LYS A 359 -22.41 -24.31 -30.03
CA LYS A 359 -23.04 -25.02 -31.19
C LYS A 359 -24.57 -25.16 -31.17
N PRO A 360 -25.34 -25.00 -30.06
CA PRO A 360 -26.79 -25.06 -30.12
C PRO A 360 -27.50 -23.78 -30.53
N LEU A 361 -26.82 -22.61 -30.63
CA LEU A 361 -27.44 -21.32 -30.87
C LEU A 361 -27.44 -20.84 -32.34
N LEU A 362 -26.93 -21.69 -33.29
CA LEU A 362 -26.87 -21.35 -34.71
C LEU A 362 -27.58 -22.40 -35.59
N LYS A 363 -28.68 -22.95 -35.14
CA LYS A 363 -29.63 -23.66 -36.00
C LYS A 363 -31.05 -23.12 -35.81
#